data_46fdcdc3765d76c3ff681d15562376d6
#
_entry.id   46fdcdc3765d76c3ff681d15562376d6
#
_cell.length_a   1.000
_cell.length_b   1.000
_cell.length_c   1.000
_cell.angle_alpha   90.00
_cell.angle_beta   90.00
_cell.angle_gamma   90.00
#
_symmetry.space_group_name_H-M   'P 1'
#
loop_
_entity.id
_entity.type
_entity.pdbx_description
1 polymer ?
#
loop_
_entity_poly.entity_id
_entity_poly.type
_entity_poly.pdbx_seq_one_letter_code
_entity_poly.pdbx_strand_id
1 'polypeptide(L)'
;ADQLTPRFREMVAAFKCSNNDFIRTSEERHYKAVAAIWQRMADNGDIYKDSYAGWYSVRDEAFYTEAELISDEAGNKTAPSGTEVEWVEEESYFFRLSAYEDKLLDYYKSHPDFIAPTTRKNEIVSFVSGGLKDLSISRTSFSWGVPVPDDPEHVVYVWVDALTNYLTAAGFPDNDSPLWPAALHVIGKDITRF
;
A
#
# COMPACT_ATOMS: atom_id res chain seq x y z
N ALA A 1 8.34 3.88 17.45
CA ALA A 1 9.01 4.37 16.24
C ALA A 1 10.11 5.38 16.58
N ASP A 2 9.84 6.45 17.35
CA ASP A 2 10.79 7.55 17.59
C ASP A 2 12.12 7.11 18.24
N GLN A 3 12.07 6.16 19.16
CA GLN A 3 13.27 5.61 19.81
C GLN A 3 14.14 4.77 18.86
N LEU A 4 13.57 4.20 17.82
CA LEU A 4 14.29 3.35 16.87
C LEU A 4 14.83 4.12 15.66
N THR A 5 14.20 5.21 15.27
CA THR A 5 14.58 6.02 14.10
C THR A 5 16.07 6.45 14.12
N PRO A 6 16.62 6.92 15.28
CA PRO A 6 18.04 7.28 15.33
C PRO A 6 18.98 6.13 14.93
N ARG A 7 18.66 4.89 15.33
CA ARG A 7 19.47 3.71 14.98
C ARG A 7 19.49 3.44 13.48
N PHE A 8 18.36 3.62 12.78
CA PHE A 8 18.32 3.50 11.34
C PHE A 8 19.15 4.60 10.65
N ARG A 9 19.10 5.84 11.16
CA ARG A 9 19.93 6.93 10.64
C ARG A 9 21.44 6.65 10.87
N GLU A 10 21.81 6.15 12.03
CA GLU A 10 23.17 5.72 12.33
C GLU A 10 23.64 4.61 11.41
N MET A 11 22.78 3.63 11.12
CA MET A 11 23.06 2.55 10.18
C MET A 11 23.32 3.11 8.76
N VAL A 12 22.46 3.98 8.25
CA VAL A 12 22.63 4.63 6.96
C VAL A 12 23.93 5.40 6.88
N ALA A 13 24.30 6.13 7.94
CA ALA A 13 25.57 6.84 8.04
C ALA A 13 26.77 5.87 8.08
N ALA A 14 26.67 4.76 8.83
CA ALA A 14 27.72 3.74 8.92
C ALA A 14 28.01 3.09 7.55
N PHE A 15 26.96 2.88 6.73
CA PHE A 15 27.10 2.42 5.35
C PHE A 15 27.56 3.51 4.37
N LYS A 16 27.81 4.74 4.87
CA LYS A 16 28.22 5.89 4.05
C LYS A 16 27.25 6.18 2.89
N CYS A 17 25.95 5.97 3.13
CA CYS A 17 24.94 6.34 2.16
C CYS A 17 24.92 7.87 1.97
N SER A 18 24.84 8.33 0.72
CA SER A 18 24.83 9.75 0.36
C SER A 18 23.41 10.27 0.10
N ASN A 19 22.42 9.72 0.83
CA ASN A 19 21.04 10.14 0.71
C ASN A 19 20.85 11.60 1.15
N ASN A 20 20.02 12.33 0.42
CA ASN A 20 19.71 13.73 0.72
C ASN A 20 18.53 13.85 1.70
N ASP A 21 17.71 12.80 1.79
CA ASP A 21 16.54 12.78 2.66
C ASP A 21 16.39 11.41 3.33
N PHE A 22 15.64 11.41 4.45
CA PHE A 22 15.26 10.23 5.20
C PHE A 22 13.83 10.42 5.70
N ILE A 23 12.88 9.96 4.90
CA ILE A 23 11.44 10.15 5.15
C ILE A 23 10.93 9.25 6.28
N ARG A 24 9.97 9.78 7.03
CA ARG A 24 9.15 9.02 7.97
C ARG A 24 7.68 9.26 7.68
N THR A 25 6.89 8.21 7.68
CA THR A 25 5.44 8.27 7.45
C THR A 25 4.68 9.00 8.59
N SER A 26 5.34 9.28 9.71
CA SER A 26 4.81 10.09 10.81
C SER A 26 5.13 11.60 10.70
N GLU A 27 5.74 12.05 9.62
CA GLU A 27 6.02 13.47 9.38
C GLU A 27 4.80 14.20 8.82
N GLU A 28 4.62 15.45 9.22
CA GLU A 28 3.49 16.28 8.73
C GLU A 28 3.44 16.40 7.21
N ARG A 29 4.61 16.50 6.55
CA ARG A 29 4.69 16.53 5.09
C ARG A 29 4.14 15.25 4.45
N HIS A 30 4.28 14.11 5.12
CA HIS A 30 3.75 12.83 4.64
C HIS A 30 2.23 12.78 4.80
N TYR A 31 1.70 13.20 5.93
CA TYR A 31 0.24 13.32 6.12
C TYR A 31 -0.42 14.20 5.04
N LYS A 32 0.20 15.34 4.71
CA LYS A 32 -0.26 16.22 3.63
C LYS A 32 -0.24 15.51 2.26
N ALA A 33 0.83 14.75 1.99
CA ALA A 33 0.94 14.01 0.73
C ALA A 33 -0.09 12.90 0.62
N VAL A 34 -0.32 12.14 1.70
CA VAL A 34 -1.34 11.06 1.73
C VAL A 34 -2.74 11.66 1.53
N ALA A 35 -3.08 12.75 2.22
CA ALA A 35 -4.36 13.42 2.02
C ALA A 35 -4.54 13.92 0.58
N ALA A 36 -3.48 14.50 0.00
CA ALA A 36 -3.53 15.02 -1.37
C ALA A 36 -3.65 13.92 -2.43
N ILE A 37 -2.96 12.78 -2.28
CA ILE A 37 -3.13 11.66 -3.23
C ILE A 37 -4.49 11.01 -3.09
N TRP A 38 -5.00 10.88 -1.86
CA TRP A 38 -6.36 10.41 -1.61
C TRP A 38 -7.38 11.27 -2.34
N GLN A 39 -7.32 12.60 -2.16
CA GLN A 39 -8.24 13.52 -2.81
C GLN A 39 -8.17 13.42 -4.33
N ARG A 40 -6.96 13.31 -4.89
CA ARG A 40 -6.78 13.14 -6.33
C ARG A 40 -7.42 11.84 -6.86
N MET A 41 -7.28 10.74 -6.13
CA MET A 41 -7.94 9.47 -6.48
C MET A 41 -9.46 9.58 -6.37
N ALA A 42 -9.97 10.27 -5.35
CA ALA A 42 -11.40 10.50 -5.19
C ALA A 42 -11.98 11.38 -6.31
N ASP A 43 -11.32 12.48 -6.64
CA ASP A 43 -11.73 13.39 -7.72
C ASP A 43 -11.73 12.71 -9.10
N ASN A 44 -10.83 11.74 -9.30
CA ASN A 44 -10.78 10.92 -10.52
C ASN A 44 -11.87 9.83 -10.57
N GLY A 45 -12.60 9.59 -9.47
CA GLY A 45 -13.56 8.50 -9.34
C GLY A 45 -12.93 7.12 -9.15
N ASP A 46 -11.65 7.08 -8.76
CA ASP A 46 -10.89 5.85 -8.52
C ASP A 46 -11.18 5.24 -7.14
N ILE A 47 -11.86 6.00 -6.26
CA ILE A 47 -12.25 5.56 -4.91
C ILE A 47 -13.78 5.50 -4.82
N TYR A 48 -14.29 4.46 -4.17
CA TYR A 48 -15.70 4.32 -3.82
C TYR A 48 -15.84 3.68 -2.44
N LYS A 49 -16.98 3.90 -1.79
CA LYS A 49 -17.31 3.35 -0.47
C LYS A 49 -18.21 2.13 -0.65
N ASP A 50 -17.90 1.04 0.04
CA ASP A 50 -18.67 -0.21 0.03
C ASP A 50 -18.45 -0.96 1.34
N SER A 51 -19.29 -1.97 1.60
CA SER A 51 -19.10 -2.88 2.74
C SER A 51 -18.24 -4.05 2.33
N TYR A 52 -17.27 -4.36 3.16
CA TYR A 52 -16.50 -5.59 3.02
C TYR A 52 -16.83 -6.54 4.17
N ALA A 53 -17.19 -7.77 3.83
CA ALA A 53 -17.42 -8.83 4.79
C ALA A 53 -16.45 -9.98 4.52
N GLY A 54 -15.74 -10.43 5.55
CA GLY A 54 -14.75 -11.50 5.38
C GLY A 54 -14.11 -11.94 6.69
N TRP A 55 -13.31 -12.99 6.60
CA TRP A 55 -12.53 -13.51 7.72
C TRP A 55 -11.26 -12.68 7.89
N TYR A 56 -11.17 -11.95 8.99
CA TYR A 56 -10.06 -11.03 9.29
C TYR A 56 -9.17 -11.61 10.39
N SER A 57 -7.87 -11.57 10.16
CA SER A 57 -6.86 -11.82 11.19
C SER A 57 -6.29 -10.51 11.67
N VAL A 58 -6.54 -10.20 12.94
CA VAL A 58 -6.00 -8.98 13.59
C VAL A 58 -4.47 -8.97 13.61
N ARG A 59 -3.86 -10.14 13.81
CA ARG A 59 -2.40 -10.26 13.88
C ARG A 59 -1.72 -10.09 12.52
N ASP A 60 -2.34 -10.62 11.46
CA ASP A 60 -1.79 -10.54 10.10
C ASP A 60 -2.21 -9.25 9.41
N GLU A 61 -3.15 -8.50 10.00
CA GLU A 61 -3.80 -7.31 9.42
C GLU A 61 -4.34 -7.57 8.00
N ALA A 62 -4.92 -8.77 7.79
CA ALA A 62 -5.33 -9.25 6.48
C ALA A 62 -6.69 -9.94 6.52
N PHE A 63 -7.43 -9.77 5.43
CA PHE A 63 -8.64 -10.55 5.15
C PHE A 63 -8.30 -11.81 4.35
N TYR A 64 -9.04 -12.87 4.64
CA TYR A 64 -8.92 -14.16 3.99
C TYR A 64 -10.26 -14.60 3.41
N THR A 65 -10.24 -15.21 2.26
CA THR A 65 -11.41 -15.89 1.70
C THR A 65 -11.63 -17.22 2.42
N GLU A 66 -12.85 -17.71 2.39
CA GLU A 66 -13.20 -19.03 2.98
C GLU A 66 -12.27 -20.16 2.47
N ALA A 67 -11.87 -20.09 1.20
CA ALA A 67 -11.01 -21.09 0.57
C ALA A 67 -9.54 -21.05 1.05
N GLU A 68 -9.12 -19.95 1.63
CA GLU A 68 -7.76 -19.76 2.16
C GLU A 68 -7.63 -20.23 3.61
N LEU A 69 -8.76 -20.39 4.30
CA LEU A 69 -8.75 -20.74 5.72
C LEU A 69 -8.44 -22.22 5.95
N ILE A 70 -7.75 -22.47 7.05
CA ILE A 70 -7.51 -23.82 7.57
C ILE A 70 -8.54 -24.09 8.67
N SER A 71 -9.32 -25.16 8.52
CA SER A 71 -10.28 -25.58 9.54
C SER A 71 -9.74 -26.78 10.31
N ASP A 72 -9.86 -26.73 11.63
CA ASP A 72 -9.54 -27.88 12.49
C ASP A 72 -10.73 -28.88 12.58
N GLU A 73 -10.53 -29.99 13.26
CA GLU A 73 -11.55 -31.03 13.46
C GLU A 73 -12.76 -30.54 14.29
N ALA A 74 -12.60 -29.47 15.05
CA ALA A 74 -13.64 -28.84 15.86
C ALA A 74 -14.42 -27.76 15.08
N GLY A 75 -13.97 -27.43 13.83
CA GLY A 75 -14.60 -26.42 13.00
C GLY A 75 -14.09 -25.00 13.24
N ASN A 76 -13.02 -24.81 14.06
CA ASN A 76 -12.40 -23.51 14.22
C ASN A 76 -11.60 -23.18 12.97
N LYS A 77 -11.64 -21.91 12.56
CA LYS A 77 -10.96 -21.42 11.38
C LYS A 77 -9.74 -20.60 11.76
N THR A 78 -8.66 -20.81 11.04
CA THR A 78 -7.41 -20.05 11.18
C THR A 78 -6.92 -19.60 9.82
N ALA A 79 -6.18 -18.48 9.80
CA ALA A 79 -5.44 -18.04 8.62
C ALA A 79 -4.33 -19.04 8.26
N PRO A 80 -3.77 -19.01 7.03
CA PRO A 80 -2.63 -19.83 6.64
C PRO A 80 -1.39 -19.65 7.52
N SER A 81 -1.27 -18.52 8.19
CA SER A 81 -0.24 -18.22 9.20
C SER A 81 -0.47 -18.93 10.54
N GLY A 82 -1.60 -19.61 10.72
CA GLY A 82 -2.02 -20.24 11.98
C GLY A 82 -2.63 -19.26 12.99
N THR A 83 -2.93 -18.02 12.59
CA THR A 83 -3.57 -17.03 13.44
C THR A 83 -5.09 -17.19 13.44
N GLU A 84 -5.73 -16.84 14.56
CA GLU A 84 -7.17 -16.81 14.67
C GLU A 84 -7.77 -15.78 13.70
N VAL A 85 -8.95 -16.09 13.17
CA VAL A 85 -9.71 -15.20 12.31
C VAL A 85 -11.11 -15.01 12.88
N GLU A 86 -11.66 -13.81 12.69
CA GLU A 86 -13.02 -13.47 13.04
C GLU A 86 -13.78 -12.98 11.82
N TRP A 87 -15.08 -13.21 11.77
CA TRP A 87 -15.91 -12.66 10.71
C TRP A 87 -16.19 -11.20 11.00
N VAL A 88 -15.72 -10.34 10.12
CA VAL A 88 -15.88 -8.89 10.20
C VAL A 88 -16.69 -8.40 9.01
N GLU A 89 -17.64 -7.55 9.25
CA GLU A 89 -18.29 -6.74 8.23
C GLU A 89 -17.98 -5.28 8.54
N GLU A 90 -17.24 -4.64 7.65
CA GLU A 90 -16.74 -3.29 7.84
C GLU A 90 -17.01 -2.46 6.58
N GLU A 91 -17.52 -1.26 6.76
CA GLU A 91 -17.55 -0.27 5.70
C GLU A 91 -16.13 0.18 5.40
N SER A 92 -15.78 0.24 4.13
CA SER A 92 -14.44 0.61 3.69
C SER A 92 -14.48 1.40 2.38
N TYR A 93 -13.45 2.20 2.17
CA TYR A 93 -13.17 2.76 0.87
C TYR A 93 -12.35 1.76 0.04
N PHE A 94 -12.71 1.66 -1.23
CA PHE A 94 -12.05 0.79 -2.20
C PHE A 94 -11.40 1.59 -3.31
N PHE A 95 -10.19 1.21 -3.69
CA PHE A 95 -9.52 1.71 -4.88
C PHE A 95 -9.82 0.78 -6.05
N ARG A 96 -10.25 1.36 -7.19
CA ARG A 96 -10.59 0.63 -8.42
C ARG A 96 -9.34 0.12 -9.15
N LEU A 97 -8.55 -0.71 -8.49
CA LEU A 97 -7.31 -1.24 -9.06
C LEU A 97 -7.59 -2.08 -10.31
N SER A 98 -8.72 -2.78 -10.38
CA SER A 98 -9.15 -3.55 -11.56
C SER A 98 -9.24 -2.69 -12.83
N ALA A 99 -9.56 -1.40 -12.72
CA ALA A 99 -9.62 -0.48 -13.86
C ALA A 99 -8.23 -0.08 -14.43
N TYR A 100 -7.17 -0.49 -13.77
CA TYR A 100 -5.78 -0.18 -14.15
C TYR A 100 -5.06 -1.34 -14.82
N GLU A 101 -5.63 -2.55 -14.84
CA GLU A 101 -4.99 -3.76 -15.37
C GLU A 101 -4.46 -3.57 -16.79
N ASP A 102 -5.36 -3.26 -17.74
CA ASP A 102 -4.96 -3.06 -19.14
C ASP A 102 -3.97 -1.90 -19.29
N LYS A 103 -4.17 -0.81 -18.55
CA LYS A 103 -3.26 0.35 -18.59
C LYS A 103 -1.85 -0.01 -18.14
N LEU A 104 -1.74 -0.83 -17.09
CA LEU A 104 -0.44 -1.29 -16.57
C LEU A 104 0.23 -2.24 -17.57
N LEU A 105 -0.50 -3.20 -18.13
CA LEU A 105 0.04 -4.15 -19.11
C LEU A 105 0.53 -3.44 -20.37
N ASP A 106 -0.23 -2.48 -20.88
CA ASP A 106 0.16 -1.67 -22.04
C ASP A 106 1.38 -0.80 -21.72
N TYR A 107 1.45 -0.25 -20.50
CA TYR A 107 2.60 0.52 -20.06
C TYR A 107 3.86 -0.35 -19.99
N TYR A 108 3.79 -1.54 -19.40
CA TYR A 108 4.93 -2.46 -19.30
C TYR A 108 5.39 -2.97 -20.66
N LYS A 109 4.49 -3.10 -21.61
CA LYS A 109 4.78 -3.47 -22.98
C LYS A 109 5.49 -2.35 -23.74
N SER A 110 5.03 -1.11 -23.60
CA SER A 110 5.61 0.06 -24.26
C SER A 110 6.90 0.56 -23.60
N HIS A 111 7.14 0.19 -22.34
CA HIS A 111 8.34 0.56 -21.56
C HIS A 111 9.05 -0.70 -21.05
N PRO A 112 9.75 -1.45 -21.92
CA PRO A 112 10.29 -2.76 -21.59
C PRO A 112 11.33 -2.75 -20.45
N ASP A 113 11.98 -1.61 -20.22
CA ASP A 113 13.01 -1.43 -19.20
C ASP A 113 12.49 -0.81 -17.90
N PHE A 114 11.17 -0.58 -17.79
CA PHE A 114 10.57 0.04 -16.60
C PHE A 114 10.73 -0.80 -15.34
N ILE A 115 10.73 -2.13 -15.47
CA ILE A 115 10.91 -3.07 -14.35
C ILE A 115 12.15 -3.91 -14.59
N ALA A 116 13.06 -3.90 -13.63
CA ALA A 116 14.28 -4.72 -13.64
C ALA A 116 14.47 -5.42 -12.28
N PRO A 117 15.12 -6.58 -12.23
CA PRO A 117 15.58 -7.42 -13.36
C PRO A 117 14.41 -8.14 -14.07
N THR A 118 14.68 -8.75 -15.22
CA THR A 118 13.67 -9.43 -16.04
C THR A 118 12.84 -10.47 -15.28
N THR A 119 13.43 -11.17 -14.31
CA THR A 119 12.72 -12.11 -13.45
C THR A 119 11.58 -11.44 -12.66
N ARG A 120 11.83 -10.24 -12.14
CA ARG A 120 10.81 -9.46 -11.41
C ARG A 120 9.77 -8.87 -12.35
N LYS A 121 10.19 -8.40 -13.52
CA LYS A 121 9.25 -7.98 -14.56
C LYS A 121 8.27 -9.10 -14.90
N ASN A 122 8.77 -10.32 -15.18
CA ASN A 122 7.92 -11.45 -15.53
C ASN A 122 6.95 -11.81 -14.41
N GLU A 123 7.39 -11.75 -13.15
CA GLU A 123 6.55 -12.00 -11.97
C GLU A 123 5.41 -10.96 -11.87
N ILE A 124 5.72 -9.67 -12.03
CA ILE A 124 4.75 -8.59 -11.97
C ILE A 124 3.76 -8.67 -13.14
N VAL A 125 4.24 -8.86 -14.36
CA VAL A 125 3.39 -9.00 -15.55
C VAL A 125 2.44 -10.20 -15.38
N SER A 126 2.96 -11.33 -14.91
CA SER A 126 2.13 -12.51 -14.64
C SER A 126 1.07 -12.25 -13.56
N PHE A 127 1.44 -11.54 -12.50
CA PHE A 127 0.51 -11.16 -11.43
C PHE A 127 -0.62 -10.25 -11.95
N VAL A 128 -0.27 -9.19 -12.69
CA VAL A 128 -1.26 -8.25 -13.25
C VAL A 128 -2.15 -8.96 -14.27
N SER A 129 -1.58 -9.78 -15.17
CA SER A 129 -2.35 -10.54 -16.17
C SER A 129 -3.26 -11.62 -15.56
N GLY A 130 -3.07 -11.95 -14.29
CA GLY A 130 -3.92 -12.88 -13.55
C GLY A 130 -5.27 -12.30 -13.13
N GLY A 131 -5.48 -11.01 -13.37
CA GLY A 131 -6.67 -10.24 -12.98
C GLY A 131 -6.46 -9.46 -11.69
N LEU A 132 -6.58 -8.14 -11.78
CA LEU A 132 -6.53 -7.27 -10.61
C LEU A 132 -7.91 -7.13 -9.97
N LYS A 133 -7.95 -7.06 -8.64
CA LYS A 133 -9.17 -6.82 -7.86
C LYS A 133 -9.08 -5.48 -7.17
N ASP A 134 -10.22 -4.84 -6.97
CA ASP A 134 -10.30 -3.61 -6.20
C ASP A 134 -9.83 -3.84 -4.77
N LEU A 135 -9.12 -2.86 -4.23
CA LEU A 135 -8.48 -2.95 -2.92
C LEU A 135 -9.22 -2.12 -1.88
N SER A 136 -9.50 -2.71 -0.74
CA SER A 136 -9.94 -1.97 0.44
C SER A 136 -8.76 -1.14 0.97
N ILE A 137 -8.93 0.19 1.00
CA ILE A 137 -7.87 1.17 1.29
C ILE A 137 -8.14 2.02 2.53
N SER A 138 -9.13 1.68 3.34
CA SER A 138 -9.37 2.30 4.65
C SER A 138 -9.74 1.28 5.71
N ARG A 139 -9.66 1.71 6.98
CA ARG A 139 -10.07 0.90 8.16
C ARG A 139 -10.77 1.80 9.16
N THR A 140 -11.74 1.21 9.89
CA THR A 140 -12.41 1.82 11.04
C THR A 140 -12.03 1.16 12.36
N SER A 141 -11.41 -0.03 12.30
CA SER A 141 -11.05 -0.84 13.46
C SER A 141 -9.96 -0.25 14.37
N PHE A 142 -9.26 0.79 13.91
CA PHE A 142 -8.27 1.52 14.70
C PHE A 142 -8.23 3.00 14.30
N SER A 143 -7.71 3.84 15.19
CA SER A 143 -7.66 5.30 15.01
C SER A 143 -6.26 5.86 14.76
N TRP A 144 -5.23 5.00 14.74
CA TRP A 144 -3.85 5.43 14.47
C TRP A 144 -3.54 5.39 12.99
N GLY A 145 -3.03 6.49 12.44
CA GLY A 145 -2.65 6.61 11.04
C GLY A 145 -3.09 7.95 10.45
N VAL A 146 -3.10 8.03 9.12
CA VAL A 146 -3.58 9.21 8.41
C VAL A 146 -5.10 9.12 8.29
N PRO A 147 -5.88 10.08 8.84
CA PRO A 147 -7.32 10.06 8.69
C PRO A 147 -7.70 10.27 7.23
N VAL A 148 -8.78 9.62 6.81
CA VAL A 148 -9.37 9.87 5.48
C VAL A 148 -9.89 11.31 5.43
N PRO A 149 -9.56 12.09 4.39
CA PRO A 149 -10.13 13.43 4.21
C PRO A 149 -11.66 13.39 4.19
N ASP A 150 -12.28 14.30 4.93
CA ASP A 150 -13.74 14.47 5.06
C ASP A 150 -14.49 13.28 5.73
N ASP A 151 -13.77 12.21 6.14
CA ASP A 151 -14.35 11.07 6.86
C ASP A 151 -13.37 10.54 7.93
N PRO A 152 -13.21 11.26 9.05
CA PRO A 152 -12.20 10.94 10.07
C PRO A 152 -12.49 9.67 10.87
N GLU A 153 -13.63 9.02 10.68
CA GLU A 153 -13.93 7.70 11.25
C GLU A 153 -13.10 6.60 10.56
N HIS A 154 -12.65 6.88 9.32
CA HIS A 154 -11.76 6.00 8.57
C HIS A 154 -10.31 6.47 8.65
N VAL A 155 -9.41 5.51 8.72
CA VAL A 155 -7.96 5.70 8.61
C VAL A 155 -7.48 5.10 7.30
N VAL A 156 -6.60 5.81 6.60
CA VAL A 156 -6.00 5.32 5.35
C VAL A 156 -5.22 4.03 5.63
N TYR A 157 -5.46 3.01 4.81
CA TYR A 157 -4.82 1.72 4.96
C TYR A 157 -3.30 1.78 4.72
N VAL A 158 -2.57 0.99 5.49
CA VAL A 158 -1.11 1.04 5.59
C VAL A 158 -0.37 1.07 4.25
N TRP A 159 -0.84 0.37 3.23
CA TRP A 159 -0.14 0.33 1.95
C TRP A 159 -0.28 1.62 1.14
N VAL A 160 -1.43 2.29 1.18
CA VAL A 160 -1.58 3.62 0.56
C VAL A 160 -0.74 4.64 1.30
N ASP A 161 -0.77 4.61 2.63
CA ASP A 161 0.08 5.43 3.48
C ASP A 161 1.56 5.17 3.16
N ALA A 162 2.02 3.93 3.35
CA ALA A 162 3.43 3.59 3.21
C ALA A 162 3.97 3.88 1.80
N LEU A 163 3.27 3.52 0.73
CA LEU A 163 3.77 3.71 -0.64
C LEU A 163 3.79 5.18 -1.09
N THR A 164 2.96 6.02 -0.50
CA THR A 164 2.99 7.47 -0.75
C THR A 164 4.31 8.12 -0.31
N ASN A 165 5.12 7.45 0.51
CA ASN A 165 6.43 7.99 0.93
C ASN A 165 7.34 8.34 -0.25
N TYR A 166 7.30 7.57 -1.34
CA TYR A 166 8.10 7.84 -2.55
C TYR A 166 7.74 9.19 -3.19
N LEU A 167 6.45 9.51 -3.23
CA LEU A 167 5.95 10.79 -3.72
C LEU A 167 6.30 11.92 -2.74
N THR A 168 6.10 11.67 -1.44
CA THR A 168 6.43 12.64 -0.39
C THR A 168 7.89 13.04 -0.43
N ALA A 169 8.80 12.08 -0.51
CA ALA A 169 10.24 12.32 -0.58
C ALA A 169 10.62 13.07 -1.87
N ALA A 170 9.86 12.90 -2.94
CA ALA A 170 10.02 13.63 -4.19
C ALA A 170 9.36 15.01 -4.18
N GLY A 171 8.76 15.47 -3.07
CA GLY A 171 8.19 16.81 -2.92
C GLY A 171 6.69 16.94 -3.14
N PHE A 172 5.99 15.85 -3.42
CA PHE A 172 4.52 15.88 -3.56
C PHE A 172 3.85 16.31 -2.23
N PRO A 173 2.80 17.15 -2.24
CA PRO A 173 1.97 17.53 -3.39
C PRO A 173 2.45 18.76 -4.19
N ASP A 174 3.62 19.32 -3.89
CA ASP A 174 4.16 20.44 -4.63
C ASP A 174 4.52 19.99 -6.06
N ASN A 175 3.85 20.57 -7.05
CA ASN A 175 3.92 20.09 -8.44
C ASN A 175 5.22 20.44 -9.17
N ASP A 176 6.07 21.28 -8.60
CA ASP A 176 7.30 21.79 -9.24
C ASP A 176 8.57 21.04 -8.81
N SER A 177 8.41 19.87 -8.19
CA SER A 177 9.56 19.09 -7.74
C SER A 177 10.34 18.49 -8.93
N PRO A 178 11.64 18.80 -9.06
CA PRO A 178 12.48 18.20 -10.09
C PRO A 178 12.81 16.73 -9.83
N LEU A 179 12.38 16.17 -8.69
CA LEU A 179 12.66 14.82 -8.26
C LEU A 179 11.59 13.81 -8.74
N TRP A 180 10.49 14.30 -9.35
CA TRP A 180 9.44 13.45 -9.89
C TRP A 180 9.18 13.77 -11.37
N PRO A 181 9.07 12.76 -12.26
CA PRO A 181 9.21 11.32 -11.97
C PRO A 181 10.64 10.93 -11.60
N ALA A 182 10.78 9.97 -10.68
CA ALA A 182 12.07 9.48 -10.24
C ALA A 182 12.81 8.76 -11.38
N ALA A 183 14.11 9.02 -11.51
CA ALA A 183 14.95 8.32 -12.50
C ALA A 183 15.10 6.83 -12.19
N LEU A 184 15.06 6.45 -10.92
CA LEU A 184 15.14 5.08 -10.46
C LEU A 184 14.41 4.91 -9.10
N HIS A 185 13.58 3.87 -9.01
CA HIS A 185 13.05 3.35 -7.76
C HIS A 185 13.71 2.03 -7.41
N VAL A 186 14.29 1.92 -6.22
CA VAL A 186 14.84 0.66 -5.70
C VAL A 186 13.95 0.20 -4.56
N ILE A 187 13.25 -0.91 -4.75
CA ILE A 187 12.28 -1.45 -3.79
C ILE A 187 12.59 -2.90 -3.44
N GLY A 188 12.19 -3.32 -2.25
CA GLY A 188 12.25 -4.73 -1.84
C GLY A 188 11.32 -5.60 -2.70
N LYS A 189 11.73 -6.83 -2.97
CA LYS A 189 10.95 -7.76 -3.82
C LYS A 189 9.52 -8.00 -3.29
N ASP A 190 9.32 -7.90 -1.99
CA ASP A 190 8.04 -8.19 -1.34
C ASP A 190 7.05 -7.01 -1.49
N ILE A 191 7.56 -5.82 -1.83
CA ILE A 191 6.74 -4.62 -2.08
C ILE A 191 6.10 -4.62 -3.49
N THR A 192 6.64 -5.41 -4.41
CA THR A 192 6.24 -5.37 -5.83
C THR A 192 4.81 -5.83 -6.13
N ARG A 193 4.11 -6.35 -5.13
CA ARG A 193 2.72 -6.83 -5.25
C ARG A 193 1.68 -5.87 -4.61
N PHE A 194 2.14 -4.74 -4.09
CA PHE A 194 1.31 -3.74 -3.42
C PHE A 194 1.21 -2.44 -4.19
#